data_f85cbc62cf259f2c750838607aabfcc6
#
_entry.id   f85cbc62cf259f2c750838607aabfcc6
#
_cell.length_a   1.000
_cell.length_b   1.000
_cell.length_c   1.000
_cell.angle_alpha   90.00
_cell.angle_beta   90.00
_cell.angle_gamma   90.00
#
_symmetry.space_group_name_H-M   'P 1'
#
loop_
_entity.id
_entity.type
_entity.pdbx_description
1 polymer ?
#
loop_
_entity_poly.entity_id
_entity_poly.type
_entity_poly.pdbx_seq_one_letter_code
_entity_poly.pdbx_strand_id
1 'polypeptide(L)'
;MESYQAVGPPDGESPDNDRSQVANEEPKRLSRDQMFIMISTASLNFGSMVCYSILGPFFPKEAEKKGVSSTIVGFIFGCFALFNFLTSLIMGKYLVQIGAKFMFIAGMFVSGCVTILFGFLHRAPDGPIFIGLCFLVRAMDAIGFAAAATASFSILINAFPQNVATVVGTLEVFTGLGLVLGPPIGGFLYQSFGYEVPFIALGSVMLCMVPLNMVILPNYNSVPKKDSFLKLIVLPKVAILCLNIFGLSSCIAFLDPTMSLFVLEKFKLPVGYVGLVFLALALPYALSSPLLGFLSDKKPSLRKWLLIVGAFLTTLCYFFLGPAPILHIESQLWLFILMMVLNGFALSMIGIPIYPEAINSAYENGFEEGLNLLGLVSGLFGALWALGSFVGPTLGGFLNEKLGFEWSAAIQGGFTLLSGLASAIYYTYEAIQRKRYQPFK
;
A
#
# COMPACT_ATOMS: atom_id res chain seq x y z
N MET A 1 21.10 50.71 -60.14
CA MET A 1 21.08 49.48 -60.93
C MET A 1 21.79 48.42 -60.09
N GLU A 2 21.05 47.76 -59.23
CA GLU A 2 21.52 46.61 -58.45
C GLU A 2 20.56 45.46 -58.73
N SER A 3 21.14 44.38 -59.19
CA SER A 3 20.48 43.19 -59.69
C SER A 3 20.01 42.33 -58.52
N TYR A 4 18.69 42.09 -58.44
CA TYR A 4 18.09 41.06 -57.58
C TYR A 4 18.37 39.66 -58.14
N GLN A 5 19.15 38.87 -57.43
CA GLN A 5 19.23 37.41 -57.64
C GLN A 5 18.10 36.71 -56.95
N ALA A 6 17.27 35.96 -57.68
CA ALA A 6 16.22 35.12 -57.19
C ALA A 6 16.82 33.86 -56.51
N VAL A 7 16.48 33.64 -55.26
CA VAL A 7 16.75 32.40 -54.53
C VAL A 7 15.63 31.40 -54.83
N GLY A 8 16.00 30.24 -55.39
CA GLY A 8 15.09 29.15 -55.68
C GLY A 8 14.60 28.48 -54.38
N PRO A 9 13.47 27.73 -54.40
CA PRO A 9 12.89 27.09 -53.24
C PRO A 9 13.78 25.92 -52.77
N PRO A 10 13.86 25.64 -51.42
CA PRO A 10 14.59 24.50 -50.92
C PRO A 10 13.84 23.20 -51.24
N ASP A 11 14.67 22.21 -51.62
CA ASP A 11 14.25 20.86 -52.00
C ASP A 11 13.39 20.18 -50.93
N GLY A 12 12.38 19.46 -51.38
CA GLY A 12 11.42 18.77 -50.54
C GLY A 12 12.02 17.65 -49.73
N GLU A 13 11.96 17.79 -48.42
CA GLU A 13 12.10 16.67 -47.51
C GLU A 13 10.79 15.81 -47.57
N SER A 14 10.95 14.56 -47.95
CA SER A 14 9.87 13.61 -48.06
C SER A 14 9.33 13.22 -46.67
N PRO A 15 8.00 13.08 -46.47
CA PRO A 15 7.39 12.76 -45.18
C PRO A 15 7.61 11.31 -44.69
N ASP A 16 8.39 10.51 -45.40
CA ASP A 16 8.55 9.08 -45.06
C ASP A 16 9.68 8.74 -44.08
N ASN A 17 10.50 9.74 -43.71
CA ASN A 17 11.62 9.48 -42.78
C ASN A 17 11.26 9.57 -41.30
N ASP A 18 10.07 10.05 -40.97
CA ASP A 18 9.62 10.20 -39.57
C ASP A 18 8.86 8.95 -39.04
N ARG A 19 8.51 8.01 -39.93
CA ARG A 19 7.85 6.74 -39.53
C ARG A 19 8.82 5.61 -39.19
N SER A 20 10.08 5.72 -39.54
CA SER A 20 11.10 4.69 -39.28
C SER A 20 11.83 4.84 -37.92
N GLN A 21 11.63 5.93 -37.19
CA GLN A 21 12.25 6.12 -35.85
C GLN A 21 11.42 5.64 -34.68
N VAL A 22 10.17 5.20 -34.88
CA VAL A 22 9.28 4.72 -33.82
C VAL A 22 9.40 3.20 -33.58
N ALA A 23 10.24 2.48 -34.32
CA ALA A 23 10.19 1.02 -34.38
C ALA A 23 11.45 0.30 -33.86
N ASN A 24 12.25 0.84 -32.95
CA ASN A 24 13.30 0.06 -32.25
C ASN A 24 13.78 0.76 -30.97
N GLU A 25 12.88 1.00 -30.01
CA GLU A 25 13.34 1.14 -28.63
C GLU A 25 13.57 -0.27 -28.10
N GLU A 26 14.82 -0.74 -28.16
CA GLU A 26 15.26 -1.90 -27.38
C GLU A 26 14.85 -1.67 -25.90
N PRO A 27 14.38 -2.71 -25.18
CA PRO A 27 14.03 -2.58 -23.78
C PRO A 27 15.26 -2.06 -23.03
N LYS A 28 15.21 -0.80 -22.59
CA LYS A 28 16.32 -0.17 -21.85
C LYS A 28 16.63 -1.05 -20.66
N ARG A 29 17.80 -1.71 -20.68
CA ARG A 29 18.29 -2.51 -19.55
C ARG A 29 18.32 -1.62 -18.31
N LEU A 30 17.79 -2.14 -17.19
CA LEU A 30 17.85 -1.46 -15.89
C LEU A 30 19.29 -1.05 -15.57
N SER A 31 19.48 0.21 -15.16
CA SER A 31 20.79 0.64 -14.69
C SER A 31 21.15 -0.08 -13.38
N ARG A 32 22.43 -0.19 -13.05
CA ARG A 32 22.88 -0.80 -11.80
C ARG A 32 22.23 -0.15 -10.57
N ASP A 33 22.13 1.18 -10.58
CA ASP A 33 21.55 1.95 -9.47
C ASP A 33 20.05 1.67 -9.33
N GLN A 34 19.32 1.60 -10.45
CA GLN A 34 17.92 1.23 -10.47
C GLN A 34 17.68 -0.18 -9.93
N MET A 35 18.52 -1.13 -10.29
CA MET A 35 18.44 -2.50 -9.77
C MET A 35 18.69 -2.54 -8.25
N PHE A 36 19.71 -1.81 -7.77
CA PHE A 36 20.00 -1.72 -6.34
C PHE A 36 18.88 -1.04 -5.55
N ILE A 37 18.28 0.03 -6.08
CA ILE A 37 17.13 0.69 -5.46
C ILE A 37 15.95 -0.29 -5.37
N MET A 38 15.66 -1.02 -6.45
CA MET A 38 14.57 -2.01 -6.46
C MET A 38 14.80 -3.10 -5.40
N ILE A 39 16.00 -3.69 -5.34
CA ILE A 39 16.35 -4.71 -4.35
C ILE A 39 16.24 -4.14 -2.93
N SER A 40 16.77 -2.95 -2.69
CA SER A 40 16.73 -2.30 -1.37
C SER A 40 15.30 -2.03 -0.90
N THR A 41 14.47 -1.44 -1.76
CA THR A 41 13.08 -1.11 -1.42
C THR A 41 12.22 -2.36 -1.28
N ALA A 42 12.39 -3.36 -2.14
CA ALA A 42 11.69 -4.65 -2.05
C ALA A 42 12.05 -5.41 -0.77
N SER A 43 13.33 -5.47 -0.44
CA SER A 43 13.80 -6.14 0.78
C SER A 43 13.32 -5.46 2.06
N LEU A 44 13.31 -4.12 2.08
CA LEU A 44 12.73 -3.37 3.20
C LEU A 44 11.25 -3.68 3.37
N ASN A 45 10.45 -3.58 2.29
CA ASN A 45 9.00 -3.79 2.38
C ASN A 45 8.67 -5.22 2.77
N PHE A 46 9.36 -6.21 2.19
CA PHE A 46 9.22 -7.61 2.59
C PHE A 46 9.52 -7.80 4.08
N GLY A 47 10.70 -7.37 4.55
CA GLY A 47 11.14 -7.52 5.93
C GLY A 47 10.24 -6.80 6.93
N SER A 48 9.82 -5.57 6.62
CA SER A 48 8.90 -4.80 7.46
C SER A 48 7.53 -5.47 7.58
N MET A 49 7.01 -6.05 6.49
CA MET A 49 5.72 -6.75 6.52
C MET A 49 5.80 -8.09 7.24
N VAL A 50 6.92 -8.81 7.15
CA VAL A 50 7.16 -10.01 7.97
C VAL A 50 7.19 -9.63 9.45
N CYS A 51 7.93 -8.59 9.84
CA CYS A 51 7.99 -8.11 11.22
C CYS A 51 6.62 -7.64 11.74
N TYR A 52 5.83 -7.00 10.91
CA TYR A 52 4.47 -6.57 11.24
C TYR A 52 3.53 -7.76 11.49
N SER A 53 3.51 -8.73 10.59
CA SER A 53 2.55 -9.84 10.59
C SER A 53 2.88 -10.96 11.59
N ILE A 54 4.12 -11.04 12.04
CA ILE A 54 4.58 -12.08 12.97
C ILE A 54 3.87 -12.02 14.33
N LEU A 55 3.43 -10.84 14.77
CA LEU A 55 2.79 -10.67 16.08
C LEU A 55 1.43 -11.37 16.18
N GLY A 56 0.68 -11.41 15.07
CA GLY A 56 -0.70 -11.88 15.05
C GLY A 56 -0.93 -13.25 15.68
N PRO A 57 -0.15 -14.28 15.34
CA PRO A 57 -0.45 -15.67 15.75
C PRO A 57 -0.26 -15.96 17.23
N PHE A 58 0.65 -15.32 17.94
CA PHE A 58 1.04 -15.73 19.29
C PHE A 58 1.09 -14.62 20.34
N PHE A 59 1.24 -13.36 19.97
CA PHE A 59 1.25 -12.25 20.93
C PHE A 59 -0.02 -12.17 21.78
N PRO A 60 -1.25 -12.36 21.26
CA PRO A 60 -2.45 -12.31 22.07
C PRO A 60 -2.44 -13.34 23.21
N LYS A 61 -1.97 -14.56 22.95
CA LYS A 61 -1.87 -15.62 23.96
C LYS A 61 -0.83 -15.29 25.05
N GLU A 62 0.31 -14.72 24.68
CA GLU A 62 1.33 -14.31 25.64
C GLU A 62 0.86 -13.12 26.49
N ALA A 63 0.14 -12.17 25.90
CA ALA A 63 -0.47 -11.07 26.63
C ALA A 63 -1.55 -11.53 27.62
N GLU A 64 -2.36 -12.50 27.25
CA GLU A 64 -3.38 -13.13 28.13
C GLU A 64 -2.74 -13.82 29.34
N LYS A 65 -1.61 -14.54 29.16
CA LYS A 65 -0.85 -15.14 30.26
C LYS A 65 -0.36 -14.10 31.28
N LYS A 66 -0.12 -12.85 30.83
CA LYS A 66 0.26 -11.72 31.67
C LYS A 66 -0.93 -10.91 32.21
N GLY A 67 -2.13 -11.44 32.08
CA GLY A 67 -3.35 -10.81 32.62
C GLY A 67 -3.86 -9.64 31.78
N VAL A 68 -3.48 -9.52 30.52
CA VAL A 68 -3.93 -8.46 29.62
C VAL A 68 -5.21 -8.88 28.92
N SER A 69 -6.25 -8.04 28.98
CA SER A 69 -7.53 -8.33 28.30
C SER A 69 -7.40 -8.22 26.77
N SER A 70 -8.23 -8.96 26.05
CA SER A 70 -8.32 -8.91 24.58
C SER A 70 -8.55 -7.50 24.03
N THR A 71 -9.31 -6.69 24.76
CA THR A 71 -9.56 -5.27 24.41
C THR A 71 -8.26 -4.46 24.42
N ILE A 72 -7.43 -4.63 25.45
CA ILE A 72 -6.13 -3.94 25.54
C ILE A 72 -5.18 -4.42 24.43
N VAL A 73 -5.18 -5.71 24.14
CA VAL A 73 -4.43 -6.26 23.01
C VAL A 73 -4.85 -5.59 21.70
N GLY A 74 -6.16 -5.44 21.48
CA GLY A 74 -6.68 -4.70 20.31
C GLY A 74 -6.18 -3.25 20.26
N PHE A 75 -6.13 -2.54 21.39
CA PHE A 75 -5.58 -1.19 21.46
C PHE A 75 -4.08 -1.14 21.20
N ILE A 76 -3.31 -2.15 21.61
CA ILE A 76 -1.87 -2.24 21.29
C ILE A 76 -1.65 -2.36 19.77
N PHE A 77 -2.46 -3.16 19.07
CA PHE A 77 -2.42 -3.21 17.61
C PHE A 77 -2.90 -1.89 16.97
N GLY A 78 -3.98 -1.30 17.46
CA GLY A 78 -4.52 -0.03 16.97
C GLY A 78 -3.56 1.16 17.17
N CYS A 79 -2.79 1.15 18.25
CA CYS A 79 -1.75 2.17 18.53
C CYS A 79 -0.76 2.29 17.37
N PHE A 80 -0.31 1.17 16.80
CA PHE A 80 0.58 1.17 15.64
C PHE A 80 -0.04 1.94 14.46
N ALA A 81 -1.29 1.64 14.12
CA ALA A 81 -1.96 2.31 12.99
C ALA A 81 -2.12 3.82 13.23
N LEU A 82 -2.45 4.23 14.46
CA LEU A 82 -2.60 5.64 14.82
C LEU A 82 -1.27 6.40 14.72
N PHE A 83 -0.20 5.86 15.29
CA PHE A 83 1.13 6.49 15.20
C PHE A 83 1.69 6.46 13.77
N ASN A 84 1.43 5.39 13.01
CA ASN A 84 1.78 5.33 11.60
C ASN A 84 1.06 6.44 10.79
N PHE A 85 -0.23 6.66 11.02
CA PHE A 85 -0.99 7.74 10.40
C PHE A 85 -0.34 9.12 10.63
N LEU A 86 -0.10 9.47 11.89
CA LEU A 86 0.48 10.77 12.24
C LEU A 86 1.91 10.93 11.69
N THR A 87 2.71 9.88 11.85
CA THR A 87 4.12 9.90 11.45
C THR A 87 4.29 9.96 9.93
N SER A 88 3.46 9.24 9.17
CA SER A 88 3.52 9.26 7.70
C SER A 88 3.32 10.68 7.13
N LEU A 89 2.42 11.48 7.71
CA LEU A 89 2.25 12.89 7.33
C LEU A 89 3.51 13.71 7.65
N ILE A 90 4.08 13.53 8.85
CA ILE A 90 5.28 14.27 9.25
C ILE A 90 6.46 13.88 8.35
N MET A 91 6.70 12.58 8.17
CA MET A 91 7.81 12.07 7.36
C MET A 91 7.68 12.44 5.88
N GLY A 92 6.47 12.42 5.33
CA GLY A 92 6.22 12.87 3.96
C GLY A 92 6.55 14.34 3.74
N LYS A 93 6.18 15.20 4.70
CA LYS A 93 6.46 16.65 4.63
C LYS A 93 7.95 16.97 4.74
N TYR A 94 8.66 16.27 5.63
CA TYR A 94 10.05 16.57 5.97
C TYR A 94 11.04 15.64 5.27
N LEU A 95 10.62 14.82 4.30
CA LEU A 95 11.43 13.84 3.59
C LEU A 95 12.76 14.43 3.07
N VAL A 96 12.68 15.58 2.40
CA VAL A 96 13.86 16.21 1.79
C VAL A 96 14.73 16.90 2.84
N GLN A 97 14.12 17.48 3.89
CA GLN A 97 14.87 18.15 4.97
C GLN A 97 15.66 17.14 5.81
N ILE A 98 15.05 15.99 6.11
CA ILE A 98 15.68 14.90 6.86
C ILE A 98 16.67 14.14 5.96
N GLY A 99 16.37 14.03 4.67
CA GLY A 99 17.10 13.24 3.69
C GLY A 99 16.48 11.86 3.48
N ALA A 100 16.06 11.58 2.25
CA ALA A 100 15.34 10.33 1.92
C ALA A 100 16.15 9.07 2.26
N LYS A 101 17.44 9.04 1.93
CA LYS A 101 18.34 7.92 2.28
C LYS A 101 18.47 7.76 3.80
N PHE A 102 18.68 8.85 4.53
CA PHE A 102 18.78 8.80 5.98
C PHE A 102 17.48 8.28 6.61
N MET A 103 16.35 8.78 6.16
CA MET A 103 15.03 8.40 6.66
C MET A 103 14.73 6.92 6.40
N PHE A 104 15.09 6.40 5.22
CA PHE A 104 14.99 4.98 4.88
C PHE A 104 15.82 4.12 5.83
N ILE A 105 17.10 4.46 6.03
CA ILE A 105 18.05 3.70 6.84
C ILE A 105 17.70 3.78 8.33
N ALA A 106 17.42 4.99 8.84
CA ALA A 106 17.05 5.20 10.24
C ALA A 106 15.72 4.49 10.58
N GLY A 107 14.74 4.56 9.69
CA GLY A 107 13.47 3.84 9.86
C GLY A 107 13.67 2.33 9.93
N MET A 108 14.46 1.75 9.02
CA MET A 108 14.83 0.32 9.05
C MET A 108 15.56 -0.06 10.34
N PHE A 109 16.51 0.76 10.78
CA PHE A 109 17.25 0.53 12.02
C PHE A 109 16.33 0.54 13.23
N VAL A 110 15.45 1.56 13.33
CA VAL A 110 14.48 1.66 14.44
C VAL A 110 13.56 0.44 14.45
N SER A 111 12.95 0.08 13.29
CA SER A 111 12.06 -1.08 13.21
C SER A 111 12.79 -2.38 13.57
N GLY A 112 14.04 -2.58 13.15
CA GLY A 112 14.82 -3.76 13.52
C GLY A 112 15.11 -3.84 15.03
N CYS A 113 15.55 -2.73 15.64
CA CYS A 113 15.79 -2.66 17.09
C CYS A 113 14.52 -2.89 17.90
N VAL A 114 13.43 -2.26 17.48
CA VAL A 114 12.13 -2.31 18.18
C VAL A 114 11.51 -3.71 18.06
N THR A 115 11.68 -4.38 16.92
CA THR A 115 11.26 -5.78 16.76
C THR A 115 11.99 -6.67 17.76
N ILE A 116 13.32 -6.53 17.93
CA ILE A 116 14.08 -7.28 18.95
C ILE A 116 13.58 -6.95 20.35
N LEU A 117 13.38 -5.66 20.66
CA LEU A 117 12.87 -5.23 21.97
C LEU A 117 11.50 -5.83 22.28
N PHE A 118 10.63 -5.95 21.27
CA PHE A 118 9.33 -6.58 21.44
C PHE A 118 9.45 -8.05 21.87
N GLY A 119 10.45 -8.77 21.36
CA GLY A 119 10.77 -10.13 21.78
C GLY A 119 11.15 -10.24 23.28
N PHE A 120 11.78 -9.22 23.83
CA PHE A 120 12.17 -9.21 25.25
C PHE A 120 11.05 -8.75 26.20
N LEU A 121 9.93 -8.21 25.69
CA LEU A 121 8.83 -7.71 26.52
C LEU A 121 8.21 -8.80 27.42
N HIS A 122 8.29 -10.08 27.04
CA HIS A 122 7.77 -11.16 27.86
C HIS A 122 8.50 -11.28 29.21
N ARG A 123 9.73 -10.75 29.34
CA ARG A 123 10.50 -10.68 30.62
C ARG A 123 10.07 -9.51 31.50
N ALA A 124 9.27 -8.58 31.00
CA ALA A 124 8.81 -7.45 31.79
C ALA A 124 7.83 -7.90 32.89
N PRO A 125 7.76 -7.18 34.01
CA PRO A 125 6.78 -7.43 35.07
C PRO A 125 5.36 -7.41 34.53
N ASP A 126 4.50 -8.28 35.04
CA ASP A 126 3.11 -8.39 34.61
C ASP A 126 2.29 -7.13 34.96
N GLY A 127 1.17 -6.94 34.25
CA GLY A 127 0.24 -5.85 34.50
C GLY A 127 0.58 -4.53 33.81
N PRO A 128 0.39 -3.36 34.46
CA PRO A 128 0.45 -2.04 33.81
C PRO A 128 1.80 -1.72 33.17
N ILE A 129 2.92 -2.23 33.73
CA ILE A 129 4.28 -1.98 33.19
C ILE A 129 4.44 -2.68 31.83
N PHE A 130 4.02 -3.95 31.73
CA PHE A 130 4.04 -4.69 30.49
C PHE A 130 3.19 -3.98 29.41
N ILE A 131 1.97 -3.56 29.77
CA ILE A 131 1.06 -2.86 28.87
C ILE A 131 1.68 -1.57 28.37
N GLY A 132 2.22 -0.73 29.26
CA GLY A 132 2.87 0.53 28.93
C GLY A 132 4.06 0.36 27.99
N LEU A 133 4.90 -0.65 28.23
CA LEU A 133 6.02 -1.01 27.37
C LEU A 133 5.56 -1.49 25.99
N CYS A 134 4.49 -2.29 25.92
CA CYS A 134 3.92 -2.72 24.63
C CYS A 134 3.45 -1.51 23.80
N PHE A 135 2.75 -0.56 24.40
CA PHE A 135 2.33 0.67 23.71
C PHE A 135 3.52 1.49 23.23
N LEU A 136 4.53 1.69 24.09
CA LEU A 136 5.73 2.45 23.75
C LEU A 136 6.47 1.82 22.56
N VAL A 137 6.72 0.52 22.62
CA VAL A 137 7.46 -0.20 21.58
C VAL A 137 6.67 -0.21 20.27
N ARG A 138 5.34 -0.39 20.32
CA ARG A 138 4.49 -0.30 19.12
C ARG A 138 4.43 1.11 18.50
N ALA A 139 4.42 2.14 19.33
CA ALA A 139 4.50 3.52 18.83
C ALA A 139 5.84 3.80 18.15
N MET A 140 6.95 3.35 18.74
CA MET A 140 8.29 3.49 18.15
C MET A 140 8.42 2.70 16.84
N ASP A 141 7.87 1.48 16.78
CA ASP A 141 7.83 0.66 15.57
C ASP A 141 7.07 1.37 14.45
N ALA A 142 5.90 1.93 14.75
CA ALA A 142 5.11 2.70 13.79
C ALA A 142 5.87 3.92 13.22
N ILE A 143 6.66 4.60 14.06
CA ILE A 143 7.50 5.73 13.62
C ILE A 143 8.59 5.25 12.66
N GLY A 144 9.29 4.16 13.00
CA GLY A 144 10.31 3.57 12.14
C GLY A 144 9.74 3.07 10.82
N PHE A 145 8.63 2.35 10.89
CA PHE A 145 7.91 1.84 9.71
C PHE A 145 7.45 2.97 8.78
N ALA A 146 6.78 4.00 9.31
CA ALA A 146 6.30 5.12 8.52
C ALA A 146 7.44 5.87 7.80
N ALA A 147 8.55 6.10 8.51
CA ALA A 147 9.74 6.73 7.94
C ALA A 147 10.32 5.91 6.80
N ALA A 148 10.55 4.61 7.04
CA ALA A 148 11.12 3.70 6.06
C ALA A 148 10.21 3.53 4.82
N ALA A 149 8.90 3.33 5.03
CA ALA A 149 7.93 3.14 3.97
C ALA A 149 7.79 4.40 3.09
N THR A 150 7.61 5.59 3.71
CA THR A 150 7.51 6.87 2.98
C THR A 150 8.76 7.13 2.14
N ALA A 151 9.95 6.90 2.70
CA ALA A 151 11.20 7.04 1.98
C ALA A 151 11.35 6.00 0.86
N SER A 152 10.97 4.74 1.12
CA SER A 152 11.03 3.63 0.16
C SER A 152 10.23 3.95 -1.11
N PHE A 153 8.95 4.30 -0.97
CA PHE A 153 8.10 4.67 -2.10
C PHE A 153 8.62 5.89 -2.84
N SER A 154 9.04 6.93 -2.11
CA SER A 154 9.56 8.15 -2.73
C SER A 154 10.85 7.92 -3.52
N ILE A 155 11.79 7.15 -2.98
CA ILE A 155 13.05 6.78 -3.63
C ILE A 155 12.78 5.93 -4.88
N LEU A 156 11.91 4.92 -4.75
CA LEU A 156 11.58 4.02 -5.84
C LEU A 156 10.93 4.77 -7.01
N ILE A 157 9.92 5.58 -6.74
CA ILE A 157 9.22 6.34 -7.77
C ILE A 157 10.16 7.36 -8.44
N ASN A 158 11.03 8.01 -7.66
CA ASN A 158 12.02 8.94 -8.19
C ASN A 158 13.03 8.27 -9.13
N ALA A 159 13.37 7.01 -8.88
CA ALA A 159 14.27 6.24 -9.75
C ALA A 159 13.62 5.74 -11.04
N PHE A 160 12.29 5.65 -11.08
CA PHE A 160 11.50 5.10 -12.19
C PHE A 160 10.32 6.00 -12.61
N PRO A 161 10.57 7.26 -13.01
CA PRO A 161 9.49 8.21 -13.27
C PRO A 161 8.58 7.81 -14.43
N GLN A 162 9.07 7.01 -15.38
CA GLN A 162 8.30 6.53 -16.55
C GLN A 162 7.46 5.27 -16.26
N ASN A 163 7.80 4.50 -15.21
CA ASN A 163 7.22 3.20 -14.91
C ASN A 163 6.70 3.13 -13.47
N VAL A 164 6.09 4.20 -12.99
CA VAL A 164 5.65 4.34 -11.58
C VAL A 164 4.70 3.22 -11.17
N ALA A 165 3.67 2.93 -11.97
CA ALA A 165 2.70 1.89 -11.63
C ALA A 165 3.34 0.49 -11.65
N THR A 166 4.23 0.22 -12.60
CA THR A 166 4.93 -1.08 -12.70
C THR A 166 5.80 -1.34 -11.48
N VAL A 167 6.59 -0.34 -11.04
CA VAL A 167 7.49 -0.54 -9.90
C VAL A 167 6.74 -0.59 -8.57
N VAL A 168 5.69 0.21 -8.42
CA VAL A 168 4.79 0.12 -7.25
C VAL A 168 4.11 -1.24 -7.22
N GLY A 169 3.57 -1.72 -8.35
CA GLY A 169 2.97 -3.05 -8.43
C GLY A 169 3.95 -4.18 -8.12
N THR A 170 5.21 -4.04 -8.53
CA THR A 170 6.26 -5.00 -8.17
C THR A 170 6.58 -4.97 -6.67
N LEU A 171 6.61 -3.77 -6.08
CA LEU A 171 6.84 -3.61 -4.64
C LEU A 171 5.71 -4.27 -3.81
N GLU A 172 4.47 -4.15 -4.27
CA GLU A 172 3.30 -4.76 -3.62
C GLU A 172 3.36 -6.30 -3.58
N VAL A 173 4.06 -6.96 -4.53
CA VAL A 173 4.33 -8.40 -4.44
C VAL A 173 5.13 -8.74 -3.18
N PHE A 174 6.18 -7.96 -2.90
CA PHE A 174 7.03 -8.18 -1.72
C PHE A 174 6.30 -7.82 -0.42
N THR A 175 5.48 -6.78 -0.44
CA THR A 175 4.56 -6.42 0.65
C THR A 175 3.62 -7.58 0.98
N GLY A 176 2.94 -8.12 -0.04
CA GLY A 176 2.01 -9.24 0.11
C GLY A 176 2.71 -10.54 0.55
N LEU A 177 3.87 -10.87 -0.02
CA LEU A 177 4.66 -12.02 0.41
C LEU A 177 5.09 -11.91 1.88
N GLY A 178 5.48 -10.72 2.34
CA GLY A 178 5.84 -10.48 3.74
C GLY A 178 4.67 -10.74 4.69
N LEU A 179 3.47 -10.27 4.35
CA LEU A 179 2.25 -10.50 5.13
C LEU A 179 1.88 -11.99 5.21
N VAL A 180 2.01 -12.72 4.09
CA VAL A 180 1.64 -14.15 4.01
C VAL A 180 2.66 -15.04 4.69
N LEU A 181 3.96 -14.77 4.53
CA LEU A 181 5.02 -15.62 5.05
C LEU A 181 5.36 -15.33 6.53
N GLY A 182 5.05 -14.14 7.03
CA GLY A 182 5.34 -13.77 8.42
C GLY A 182 4.73 -14.72 9.45
N PRO A 183 3.40 -14.97 9.46
CA PRO A 183 2.77 -15.87 10.41
C PRO A 183 3.31 -17.30 10.40
N PRO A 184 3.50 -17.97 9.26
CA PRO A 184 4.13 -19.30 9.23
C PRO A 184 5.58 -19.30 9.74
N ILE A 185 6.39 -18.35 9.32
CA ILE A 185 7.80 -18.23 9.77
C ILE A 185 7.83 -17.98 11.28
N GLY A 186 7.03 -17.03 11.76
CA GLY A 186 6.95 -16.71 13.17
C GLY A 186 6.42 -17.86 14.02
N GLY A 187 5.36 -18.52 13.56
CA GLY A 187 4.76 -19.66 14.24
C GLY A 187 5.72 -20.85 14.35
N PHE A 188 6.46 -21.17 13.29
CA PHE A 188 7.46 -22.23 13.31
C PHE A 188 8.61 -21.91 14.28
N LEU A 189 9.15 -20.71 14.23
CA LEU A 189 10.22 -20.28 15.14
C LEU A 189 9.74 -20.24 16.60
N TYR A 190 8.50 -19.77 16.84
CA TYR A 190 7.91 -19.76 18.16
C TYR A 190 7.75 -21.18 18.75
N GLN A 191 7.24 -22.12 17.95
CA GLN A 191 7.05 -23.52 18.40
C GLN A 191 8.37 -24.21 18.67
N SER A 192 9.39 -23.93 17.87
CA SER A 192 10.68 -24.63 17.96
C SER A 192 11.63 -24.04 19.02
N PHE A 193 11.59 -22.72 19.23
CA PHE A 193 12.61 -22.01 20.00
C PHE A 193 12.04 -21.05 21.06
N GLY A 194 10.73 -20.91 21.17
CA GLY A 194 10.08 -20.02 22.13
C GLY A 194 9.81 -18.61 21.63
N TYR A 195 9.27 -17.76 22.52
CA TYR A 195 8.70 -16.44 22.17
C TYR A 195 9.73 -15.42 21.63
N GLU A 196 10.93 -15.40 22.17
CA GLU A 196 11.94 -14.39 21.83
C GLU A 196 12.53 -14.57 20.43
N VAL A 197 12.74 -15.82 20.03
CA VAL A 197 13.54 -16.16 18.85
C VAL A 197 12.98 -15.61 17.53
N PRO A 198 11.67 -15.66 17.26
CA PRO A 198 11.11 -15.05 16.06
C PRO A 198 11.46 -13.55 15.92
N PHE A 199 11.35 -12.80 17.01
CA PHE A 199 11.62 -11.36 17.01
C PHE A 199 13.10 -11.05 16.88
N ILE A 200 13.96 -11.81 17.60
CA ILE A 200 15.41 -11.64 17.52
C ILE A 200 15.91 -11.98 16.12
N ALA A 201 15.45 -13.09 15.54
CA ALA A 201 15.87 -13.53 14.21
C ALA A 201 15.49 -12.49 13.15
N LEU A 202 14.23 -12.08 13.10
CA LEU A 202 13.74 -11.15 12.07
C LEU A 202 14.28 -9.73 12.26
N GLY A 203 14.33 -9.24 13.51
CA GLY A 203 14.92 -7.94 13.80
C GLY A 203 16.42 -7.91 13.49
N SER A 204 17.15 -9.00 13.73
CA SER A 204 18.57 -9.12 13.35
C SER A 204 18.78 -9.11 11.84
N VAL A 205 17.92 -9.79 11.07
CA VAL A 205 17.94 -9.73 9.60
C VAL A 205 17.73 -8.29 9.13
N MET A 206 16.74 -7.57 9.68
CA MET A 206 16.51 -6.16 9.35
C MET A 206 17.74 -5.30 9.66
N LEU A 207 18.37 -5.50 10.83
CA LEU A 207 19.57 -4.75 11.21
C LEU A 207 20.78 -5.08 10.31
N CYS A 208 20.94 -6.33 9.87
CA CYS A 208 21.99 -6.70 8.92
C CYS A 208 21.83 -6.04 7.55
N MET A 209 20.60 -5.71 7.17
CA MET A 209 20.34 -4.99 5.93
C MET A 209 20.69 -3.49 6.01
N VAL A 210 20.78 -2.92 7.21
CA VAL A 210 21.11 -1.49 7.40
C VAL A 210 22.46 -1.12 6.77
N PRO A 211 23.60 -1.74 7.13
CA PRO A 211 24.90 -1.39 6.53
C PRO A 211 24.94 -1.65 5.03
N LEU A 212 24.25 -2.69 4.56
CA LEU A 212 24.14 -2.98 3.13
C LEU A 212 23.47 -1.83 2.38
N ASN A 213 22.34 -1.34 2.88
CA ASN A 213 21.61 -0.23 2.27
C ASN A 213 22.33 1.12 2.41
N MET A 214 23.15 1.31 3.45
CA MET A 214 24.02 2.50 3.55
C MET A 214 24.99 2.61 2.37
N VAL A 215 25.51 1.49 1.90
CA VAL A 215 26.47 1.44 0.77
C VAL A 215 25.74 1.49 -0.58
N ILE A 216 24.64 0.76 -0.72
CA ILE A 216 23.96 0.54 -2.00
C ILE A 216 23.14 1.76 -2.45
N LEU A 217 22.39 2.40 -1.51
CA LEU A 217 21.52 3.50 -1.87
C LEU A 217 22.29 4.77 -2.22
N PRO A 218 21.95 5.46 -3.33
CA PRO A 218 22.56 6.73 -3.68
C PRO A 218 22.16 7.84 -2.71
N ASN A 219 22.96 8.91 -2.66
CA ASN A 219 22.60 10.11 -1.93
C ASN A 219 21.71 11.00 -2.80
N TYR A 220 20.66 11.55 -2.21
CA TYR A 220 19.71 12.43 -2.88
C TYR A 220 19.93 13.86 -2.40
N ASN A 221 20.43 14.71 -3.30
CA ASN A 221 20.60 16.14 -3.03
C ASN A 221 19.40 16.89 -3.61
N SER A 222 18.39 17.14 -2.78
CA SER A 222 17.20 17.90 -3.16
C SER A 222 17.05 19.10 -2.24
N VAL A 223 16.57 20.22 -2.80
CA VAL A 223 16.32 21.44 -2.02
C VAL A 223 14.91 21.38 -1.46
N PRO A 224 14.73 21.62 -0.14
CA PRO A 224 13.40 21.66 0.46
C PRO A 224 12.55 22.78 -0.16
N LYS A 225 11.31 22.44 -0.54
CA LYS A 225 10.32 23.39 -1.07
C LYS A 225 9.17 23.56 -0.06
N LYS A 226 8.49 24.71 -0.12
CA LYS A 226 7.35 25.03 0.75
C LYS A 226 6.03 24.50 0.19
N ASP A 227 6.00 23.24 -0.23
CA ASP A 227 4.76 22.58 -0.61
C ASP A 227 4.00 22.09 0.61
N SER A 228 2.67 22.03 0.50
CA SER A 228 1.80 21.68 1.63
C SER A 228 0.84 20.55 1.25
N PHE A 229 0.62 19.63 2.20
CA PHE A 229 -0.44 18.61 2.08
C PHE A 229 -1.81 19.22 1.78
N LEU A 230 -2.12 20.39 2.38
CA LEU A 230 -3.41 21.04 2.14
C LEU A 230 -3.60 21.44 0.69
N LYS A 231 -2.54 21.93 0.02
CA LYS A 231 -2.60 22.22 -1.42
C LYS A 231 -2.82 20.97 -2.24
N LEU A 232 -2.23 19.85 -1.84
CA LEU A 232 -2.33 18.57 -2.54
C LEU A 232 -3.73 17.95 -2.35
N ILE A 233 -4.26 17.88 -1.12
CA ILE A 233 -5.54 17.25 -0.81
C ILE A 233 -6.74 18.03 -1.31
N VAL A 234 -6.61 19.36 -1.49
CA VAL A 234 -7.66 20.20 -2.06
C VAL A 234 -7.86 19.93 -3.55
N LEU A 235 -6.90 19.31 -4.24
CA LEU A 235 -7.08 18.88 -5.63
C LEU A 235 -8.17 17.81 -5.68
N PRO A 236 -9.29 18.04 -6.40
CA PRO A 236 -10.44 17.11 -6.37
C PRO A 236 -10.08 15.69 -6.77
N LYS A 237 -9.17 15.54 -7.74
CA LYS A 237 -8.67 14.23 -8.19
C LYS A 237 -7.90 13.53 -7.07
N VAL A 238 -7.00 14.25 -6.37
CA VAL A 238 -6.24 13.68 -5.26
C VAL A 238 -7.15 13.33 -4.08
N ALA A 239 -8.14 14.15 -3.76
CA ALA A 239 -9.11 13.86 -2.70
C ALA A 239 -9.89 12.55 -2.97
N ILE A 240 -10.27 12.30 -4.22
CA ILE A 240 -10.93 11.05 -4.62
C ILE A 240 -9.97 9.86 -4.53
N LEU A 241 -8.71 10.02 -4.95
CA LEU A 241 -7.68 8.99 -4.78
C LEU A 241 -7.41 8.69 -3.31
N CYS A 242 -7.44 9.69 -2.44
CA CYS A 242 -7.38 9.53 -0.99
C CYS A 242 -8.55 8.69 -0.45
N LEU A 243 -9.75 8.92 -0.94
CA LEU A 243 -10.92 8.11 -0.57
C LEU A 243 -10.77 6.66 -1.04
N ASN A 244 -10.23 6.45 -2.24
CA ASN A 244 -9.99 5.10 -2.77
C ASN A 244 -8.94 4.33 -1.95
N ILE A 245 -7.82 4.97 -1.54
CA ILE A 245 -6.79 4.28 -0.74
C ILE A 245 -7.28 3.98 0.68
N PHE A 246 -8.06 4.88 1.28
CA PHE A 246 -8.72 4.64 2.56
C PHE A 246 -9.69 3.47 2.47
N GLY A 247 -10.56 3.43 1.45
CA GLY A 247 -11.48 2.33 1.22
C GLY A 247 -10.77 1.00 0.98
N LEU A 248 -9.71 1.00 0.16
CA LEU A 248 -8.87 -0.16 -0.13
C LEU A 248 -8.27 -0.76 1.14
N SER A 249 -7.59 0.07 1.95
CA SER A 249 -6.95 -0.41 3.18
C SER A 249 -7.96 -0.85 4.25
N SER A 250 -9.09 -0.14 4.36
CA SER A 250 -10.18 -0.52 5.26
C SER A 250 -10.79 -1.87 4.89
N CYS A 251 -10.94 -2.16 3.59
CA CYS A 251 -11.42 -3.45 3.11
C CYS A 251 -10.47 -4.59 3.48
N ILE A 252 -9.18 -4.43 3.18
CA ILE A 252 -8.19 -5.47 3.49
C ILE A 252 -8.16 -5.72 5.00
N ALA A 253 -8.03 -4.67 5.79
CA ALA A 253 -7.89 -4.79 7.24
C ALA A 253 -9.19 -5.23 7.96
N PHE A 254 -10.37 -5.00 7.38
CA PHE A 254 -11.64 -5.55 7.87
C PHE A 254 -11.63 -7.07 7.94
N LEU A 255 -11.00 -7.73 6.97
CA LEU A 255 -10.99 -9.20 6.89
C LEU A 255 -10.16 -9.85 8.00
N ASP A 256 -9.13 -9.16 8.52
CA ASP A 256 -8.23 -9.74 9.52
C ASP A 256 -8.98 -10.31 10.76
N PRO A 257 -9.82 -9.55 11.48
CA PRO A 257 -10.53 -10.05 12.63
C PRO A 257 -11.83 -10.81 12.30
N THR A 258 -12.49 -10.49 11.16
CA THR A 258 -13.87 -10.93 10.91
C THR A 258 -13.93 -12.23 10.11
N MET A 259 -13.06 -12.37 9.10
CA MET A 259 -13.08 -13.52 8.19
C MET A 259 -12.72 -14.82 8.89
N SER A 260 -11.71 -14.81 9.76
CA SER A 260 -11.26 -16.00 10.47
C SER A 260 -12.37 -16.64 11.28
N LEU A 261 -13.11 -15.83 12.05
CA LEU A 261 -14.24 -16.29 12.86
C LEU A 261 -15.36 -16.84 11.97
N PHE A 262 -15.74 -16.11 10.93
CA PHE A 262 -16.79 -16.52 10.02
C PHE A 262 -16.50 -17.87 9.35
N VAL A 263 -15.28 -18.08 8.86
CA VAL A 263 -14.86 -19.32 8.18
C VAL A 263 -14.87 -20.50 9.15
N LEU A 264 -14.43 -20.30 10.38
CA LEU A 264 -14.42 -21.35 11.42
C LEU A 264 -15.85 -21.72 11.86
N GLU A 265 -16.71 -20.75 12.07
CA GLU A 265 -18.07 -20.97 12.56
C GLU A 265 -19.03 -21.48 11.49
N LYS A 266 -19.03 -20.84 10.31
CA LYS A 266 -19.98 -21.11 9.24
C LYS A 266 -19.62 -22.34 8.43
N PHE A 267 -18.35 -22.48 8.04
CA PHE A 267 -17.88 -23.59 7.19
C PHE A 267 -17.21 -24.71 7.98
N LYS A 268 -17.04 -24.54 9.31
CA LYS A 268 -16.43 -25.53 10.22
C LYS A 268 -15.05 -26.02 9.72
N LEU A 269 -14.29 -25.15 9.06
CA LEU A 269 -12.96 -25.48 8.58
C LEU A 269 -11.98 -25.55 9.76
N PRO A 270 -11.00 -26.50 9.72
CA PRO A 270 -9.91 -26.51 10.68
C PRO A 270 -9.10 -25.20 10.62
N VAL A 271 -8.58 -24.77 11.77
CA VAL A 271 -7.81 -23.50 11.90
C VAL A 271 -6.67 -23.37 10.88
N GLY A 272 -6.00 -24.49 10.54
CA GLY A 272 -4.92 -24.51 9.55
C GLY A 272 -5.34 -24.10 8.13
N TYR A 273 -6.62 -24.23 7.76
CA TYR A 273 -7.13 -23.83 6.44
C TYR A 273 -7.45 -22.32 6.34
N VAL A 274 -7.57 -21.61 7.46
CA VAL A 274 -7.85 -20.17 7.47
C VAL A 274 -6.75 -19.40 6.73
N GLY A 275 -5.49 -19.81 6.90
CA GLY A 275 -4.36 -19.22 6.17
C GLY A 275 -4.46 -19.40 4.64
N LEU A 276 -4.98 -20.53 4.17
CA LEU A 276 -5.21 -20.76 2.74
C LEU A 276 -6.32 -19.85 2.17
N VAL A 277 -7.31 -19.54 2.99
CA VAL A 277 -8.37 -18.60 2.60
C VAL A 277 -7.81 -17.18 2.45
N PHE A 278 -6.92 -16.73 3.35
CA PHE A 278 -6.21 -15.46 3.18
C PHE A 278 -5.32 -15.47 1.93
N LEU A 279 -4.68 -16.60 1.64
CA LEU A 279 -3.87 -16.76 0.42
C LEU A 279 -4.72 -16.61 -0.85
N ALA A 280 -6.00 -17.01 -0.82
CA ALA A 280 -6.92 -16.81 -1.95
C ALA A 280 -7.16 -15.33 -2.29
N LEU A 281 -6.99 -14.41 -1.34
CA LEU A 281 -6.99 -12.97 -1.58
C LEU A 281 -5.59 -12.44 -1.98
N ALA A 282 -4.57 -12.81 -1.20
CA ALA A 282 -3.24 -12.23 -1.33
C ALA A 282 -2.52 -12.64 -2.62
N LEU A 283 -2.70 -13.89 -3.07
CA LEU A 283 -2.03 -14.39 -4.26
C LEU A 283 -2.50 -13.71 -5.55
N PRO A 284 -3.82 -13.60 -5.84
CA PRO A 284 -4.29 -12.84 -6.99
C PRO A 284 -3.89 -11.36 -6.95
N TYR A 285 -3.94 -10.72 -5.78
CA TYR A 285 -3.47 -9.36 -5.58
C TYR A 285 -2.00 -9.22 -5.98
N ALA A 286 -1.12 -10.06 -5.44
CA ALA A 286 0.31 -10.01 -5.71
C ALA A 286 0.65 -10.29 -7.18
N LEU A 287 0.03 -11.30 -7.80
CA LEU A 287 0.30 -11.66 -9.19
C LEU A 287 -0.24 -10.65 -10.20
N SER A 288 -1.42 -10.06 -9.92
CA SER A 288 -2.02 -9.08 -10.82
C SER A 288 -1.38 -7.69 -10.73
N SER A 289 -0.80 -7.32 -9.58
CA SER A 289 -0.25 -5.98 -9.34
C SER A 289 0.83 -5.56 -10.37
N PRO A 290 1.88 -6.34 -10.66
CA PRO A 290 2.87 -5.95 -11.67
C PRO A 290 2.29 -5.92 -13.09
N LEU A 291 1.36 -6.84 -13.41
CA LEU A 291 0.70 -6.87 -14.72
C LEU A 291 -0.15 -5.63 -14.96
N LEU A 292 -0.98 -5.26 -13.98
CA LEU A 292 -1.80 -4.05 -14.02
C LEU A 292 -0.94 -2.79 -13.98
N GLY A 293 0.19 -2.83 -13.27
CA GLY A 293 1.18 -1.76 -13.25
C GLY A 293 1.75 -1.51 -14.65
N PHE A 294 2.26 -2.55 -15.30
CA PHE A 294 2.76 -2.46 -16.67
C PHE A 294 1.70 -1.96 -17.66
N LEU A 295 0.46 -2.48 -17.55
CA LEU A 295 -0.64 -2.04 -18.39
C LEU A 295 -1.02 -0.58 -18.15
N SER A 296 -1.00 -0.15 -16.90
CA SER A 296 -1.27 1.22 -16.44
C SER A 296 -0.23 2.22 -16.96
N ASP A 297 1.05 1.84 -17.00
CA ASP A 297 2.12 2.69 -17.53
C ASP A 297 2.08 2.75 -19.06
N LYS A 298 1.83 1.61 -19.73
CA LYS A 298 1.73 1.54 -21.18
C LYS A 298 0.50 2.29 -21.75
N LYS A 299 -0.62 2.28 -21.00
CA LYS A 299 -1.88 2.93 -21.38
C LYS A 299 -2.44 3.79 -20.25
N PRO A 300 -1.93 5.01 -20.02
CA PRO A 300 -2.40 5.86 -18.92
C PRO A 300 -3.91 6.14 -18.91
N SER A 301 -4.55 6.15 -20.09
CA SER A 301 -6.00 6.32 -20.21
C SER A 301 -6.81 5.19 -19.53
N LEU A 302 -6.18 4.04 -19.26
CA LEU A 302 -6.84 2.90 -18.61
C LEU A 302 -6.96 3.10 -17.10
N ARG A 303 -6.09 3.92 -16.47
CA ARG A 303 -6.00 4.11 -15.01
C ARG A 303 -7.36 4.47 -14.39
N LYS A 304 -8.09 5.41 -15.01
CA LYS A 304 -9.43 5.80 -14.55
C LYS A 304 -10.42 4.63 -14.57
N TRP A 305 -10.36 3.78 -15.59
CA TRP A 305 -11.22 2.61 -15.70
C TRP A 305 -10.86 1.54 -14.68
N LEU A 306 -9.56 1.34 -14.41
CA LEU A 306 -9.10 0.42 -13.37
C LEU A 306 -9.63 0.84 -12.00
N LEU A 307 -9.56 2.13 -11.65
CA LEU A 307 -10.09 2.65 -10.39
C LEU A 307 -11.61 2.43 -10.27
N ILE A 308 -12.37 2.77 -11.30
CA ILE A 308 -13.83 2.66 -11.28
C ILE A 308 -14.26 1.19 -11.24
N VAL A 309 -13.79 0.38 -12.19
CA VAL A 309 -14.16 -1.04 -12.30
C VAL A 309 -13.70 -1.82 -11.08
N GLY A 310 -12.47 -1.54 -10.60
CA GLY A 310 -11.94 -2.15 -9.38
C GLY A 310 -12.82 -1.89 -8.16
N ALA A 311 -13.25 -0.64 -7.95
CA ALA A 311 -14.12 -0.29 -6.84
C ALA A 311 -15.50 -0.98 -6.91
N PHE A 312 -16.13 -1.00 -8.09
CA PHE A 312 -17.40 -1.71 -8.28
C PHE A 312 -17.24 -3.23 -8.11
N LEU A 313 -16.17 -3.81 -8.63
CA LEU A 313 -15.91 -5.24 -8.49
C LEU A 313 -15.63 -5.61 -7.03
N THR A 314 -14.86 -4.79 -6.30
CA THR A 314 -14.66 -4.95 -4.84
C THR A 314 -16.00 -4.89 -4.11
N THR A 315 -16.85 -3.91 -4.43
CA THR A 315 -18.21 -3.82 -3.85
C THR A 315 -18.97 -5.11 -4.08
N LEU A 316 -19.02 -5.58 -5.33
CA LEU A 316 -19.69 -6.83 -5.68
C LEU A 316 -19.15 -8.01 -4.87
N CYS A 317 -17.82 -8.14 -4.79
CA CYS A 317 -17.19 -9.20 -4.00
C CYS A 317 -17.63 -9.16 -2.54
N TYR A 318 -17.67 -7.99 -1.90
CA TYR A 318 -18.08 -7.86 -0.50
C TYR A 318 -19.57 -8.17 -0.27
N PHE A 319 -20.44 -7.87 -1.24
CA PHE A 319 -21.86 -8.24 -1.16
C PHE A 319 -22.10 -9.76 -1.27
N PHE A 320 -21.20 -10.48 -1.95
CA PHE A 320 -21.29 -11.93 -2.12
C PHE A 320 -20.31 -12.73 -1.25
N LEU A 321 -19.36 -12.09 -0.56
CA LEU A 321 -18.39 -12.74 0.31
C LEU A 321 -19.08 -13.44 1.51
N GLY A 322 -19.94 -12.70 2.25
CA GLY A 322 -20.98 -13.30 3.04
C GLY A 322 -22.28 -12.81 2.39
N PRO A 323 -22.97 -13.63 1.58
CA PRO A 323 -24.07 -13.11 0.79
C PRO A 323 -24.97 -12.24 1.64
N ALA A 324 -25.10 -10.97 1.27
CA ALA A 324 -25.94 -10.03 2.02
C ALA A 324 -27.33 -10.64 2.23
N PRO A 325 -27.88 -10.61 3.43
CA PRO A 325 -29.19 -11.26 3.72
C PRO A 325 -30.31 -10.85 2.77
N ILE A 326 -30.19 -9.64 2.18
CA ILE A 326 -31.11 -9.14 1.15
C ILE A 326 -31.13 -10.03 -0.10
N LEU A 327 -30.03 -10.71 -0.41
CA LEU A 327 -29.91 -11.55 -1.62
C LEU A 327 -30.58 -12.91 -1.46
N HIS A 328 -30.92 -13.34 -0.23
CA HIS A 328 -31.50 -14.66 0.10
C HIS A 328 -30.68 -15.83 -0.46
N ILE A 329 -29.36 -15.67 -0.55
CA ILE A 329 -28.41 -16.70 -1.00
C ILE A 329 -27.71 -17.29 0.21
N GLU A 330 -27.67 -18.63 0.30
CA GLU A 330 -26.94 -19.31 1.36
C GLU A 330 -25.42 -19.16 1.18
N SER A 331 -24.70 -18.93 2.31
CA SER A 331 -23.25 -18.83 2.31
C SER A 331 -22.61 -20.19 1.97
N GLN A 332 -21.89 -20.26 0.86
CA GLN A 332 -21.20 -21.47 0.38
C GLN A 332 -19.69 -21.22 0.28
N LEU A 333 -18.90 -22.20 0.68
CA LEU A 333 -17.44 -22.08 0.73
C LEU A 333 -16.83 -21.77 -0.66
N TRP A 334 -17.30 -22.42 -1.72
CA TRP A 334 -16.79 -22.18 -3.07
C TRP A 334 -17.04 -20.73 -3.53
N LEU A 335 -18.23 -20.20 -3.22
CA LEU A 335 -18.56 -18.79 -3.53
C LEU A 335 -17.68 -17.83 -2.75
N PHE A 336 -17.48 -18.11 -1.45
CA PHE A 336 -16.61 -17.34 -0.59
C PHE A 336 -15.18 -17.26 -1.16
N ILE A 337 -14.58 -18.42 -1.51
CA ILE A 337 -13.23 -18.49 -2.09
C ILE A 337 -13.17 -17.76 -3.44
N LEU A 338 -14.18 -17.96 -4.30
CA LEU A 338 -14.25 -17.26 -5.58
C LEU A 338 -14.27 -15.74 -5.40
N MET A 339 -15.07 -15.25 -4.44
CA MET A 339 -15.13 -13.81 -4.14
C MET A 339 -13.81 -13.29 -3.56
N MET A 340 -13.10 -14.07 -2.74
CA MET A 340 -11.77 -13.72 -2.24
C MET A 340 -10.75 -13.56 -3.39
N VAL A 341 -10.73 -14.49 -4.33
CA VAL A 341 -9.85 -14.45 -5.51
C VAL A 341 -10.15 -13.23 -6.38
N LEU A 342 -11.43 -13.00 -6.70
CA LEU A 342 -11.85 -11.84 -7.49
C LEU A 342 -11.58 -10.52 -6.76
N ASN A 343 -11.76 -10.50 -5.45
CA ASN A 343 -11.47 -9.33 -4.63
C ASN A 343 -9.98 -8.98 -4.63
N GLY A 344 -9.08 -9.97 -4.54
CA GLY A 344 -7.64 -9.74 -4.66
C GLY A 344 -7.27 -9.05 -5.96
N PHE A 345 -7.83 -9.51 -7.07
CA PHE A 345 -7.67 -8.87 -8.38
C PHE A 345 -8.28 -7.45 -8.42
N ALA A 346 -9.48 -7.26 -7.87
CA ALA A 346 -10.18 -5.97 -7.83
C ALA A 346 -9.41 -4.92 -7.01
N LEU A 347 -8.87 -5.32 -5.86
CA LEU A 347 -8.08 -4.44 -4.98
C LEU A 347 -6.80 -3.97 -5.66
N SER A 348 -6.12 -4.82 -6.45
CA SER A 348 -4.94 -4.40 -7.22
C SER A 348 -5.31 -3.41 -8.34
N MET A 349 -6.51 -3.53 -8.96
CA MET A 349 -7.01 -2.55 -9.92
C MET A 349 -7.18 -1.16 -9.31
N ILE A 350 -7.55 -1.07 -8.02
CA ILE A 350 -7.65 0.19 -7.30
C ILE A 350 -6.26 0.70 -6.90
N GLY A 351 -5.46 -0.14 -6.23
CA GLY A 351 -4.22 0.28 -5.57
C GLY A 351 -3.14 0.78 -6.51
N ILE A 352 -2.94 0.09 -7.64
CA ILE A 352 -1.81 0.32 -8.54
C ILE A 352 -1.84 1.68 -9.26
N PRO A 353 -2.97 2.14 -9.84
CA PRO A 353 -3.00 3.40 -10.57
C PRO A 353 -3.03 4.66 -9.68
N ILE A 354 -3.22 4.53 -8.37
CA ILE A 354 -3.39 5.67 -7.45
C ILE A 354 -2.15 6.58 -7.45
N TYR A 355 -0.94 6.01 -7.31
CA TYR A 355 0.30 6.80 -7.25
C TYR A 355 0.55 7.60 -8.53
N PRO A 356 0.59 6.99 -9.73
CA PRO A 356 0.82 7.75 -10.96
C PRO A 356 -0.30 8.77 -11.26
N GLU A 357 -1.55 8.48 -10.92
CA GLU A 357 -2.65 9.42 -11.09
C GLU A 357 -2.54 10.64 -10.17
N ALA A 358 -2.12 10.44 -8.91
CA ALA A 358 -1.92 11.53 -7.96
C ALA A 358 -0.75 12.43 -8.36
N ILE A 359 0.36 11.82 -8.78
CA ILE A 359 1.56 12.53 -9.24
C ILE A 359 1.24 13.35 -10.50
N ASN A 360 0.59 12.76 -11.49
CA ASN A 360 0.19 13.46 -12.70
C ASN A 360 -0.76 14.62 -12.40
N SER A 361 -1.74 14.41 -11.50
CA SER A 361 -2.65 15.46 -11.09
C SER A 361 -1.93 16.63 -10.40
N ALA A 362 -0.91 16.33 -9.59
CA ALA A 362 -0.11 17.36 -8.95
C ALA A 362 0.70 18.17 -9.98
N TYR A 363 1.32 17.51 -10.97
CA TYR A 363 2.04 18.19 -12.05
C TYR A 363 1.13 19.09 -12.88
N GLU A 364 -0.07 18.62 -13.26
CA GLU A 364 -1.08 19.41 -13.97
C GLU A 364 -1.50 20.67 -13.20
N ASN A 365 -1.37 20.68 -11.87
CA ASN A 365 -1.73 21.79 -10.99
C ASN A 365 -0.53 22.59 -10.47
N GLY A 366 0.63 22.50 -11.14
CA GLY A 366 1.79 23.36 -10.92
C GLY A 366 2.72 22.95 -9.78
N PHE A 367 2.61 21.71 -9.29
CA PHE A 367 3.65 21.15 -8.42
C PHE A 367 4.88 20.79 -9.25
N GLU A 368 6.05 21.12 -8.73
CA GLU A 368 7.29 20.79 -9.40
C GLU A 368 7.70 19.34 -9.18
N GLU A 369 8.33 18.75 -10.19
CA GLU A 369 8.90 17.40 -10.09
C GLU A 369 9.98 17.33 -9.02
N GLY A 370 10.06 16.20 -8.33
CA GLY A 370 11.10 15.90 -7.36
C GLY A 370 10.64 15.26 -6.08
N LEU A 371 11.59 14.93 -5.21
CA LEU A 371 11.37 14.21 -3.96
C LEU A 371 10.43 14.92 -2.98
N ASN A 372 10.31 16.27 -3.05
CA ASN A 372 9.35 17.00 -2.21
C ASN A 372 7.90 16.52 -2.48
N LEU A 373 7.49 16.52 -3.75
CA LEU A 373 6.15 16.06 -4.13
C LEU A 373 5.97 14.57 -3.83
N LEU A 374 6.97 13.75 -4.18
CA LEU A 374 6.90 12.30 -3.94
C LEU A 374 6.78 11.97 -2.45
N GLY A 375 7.49 12.71 -1.59
CA GLY A 375 7.36 12.60 -0.14
C GLY A 375 5.97 12.96 0.35
N LEU A 376 5.37 14.06 -0.16
CA LEU A 376 4.00 14.44 0.18
C LEU A 376 3.00 13.39 -0.28
N VAL A 377 3.09 12.89 -1.50
CA VAL A 377 2.18 11.85 -2.03
C VAL A 377 2.32 10.56 -1.22
N SER A 378 3.54 10.07 -1.01
CA SER A 378 3.80 8.83 -0.26
C SER A 378 3.38 8.95 1.21
N GLY A 379 3.67 10.09 1.86
CA GLY A 379 3.25 10.35 3.23
C GLY A 379 1.74 10.46 3.40
N LEU A 380 1.06 11.14 2.47
CA LEU A 380 -0.40 11.25 2.47
C LEU A 380 -1.07 9.88 2.28
N PHE A 381 -0.58 9.11 1.33
CA PHE A 381 -1.14 7.78 1.06
C PHE A 381 -0.82 6.78 2.16
N GLY A 382 0.38 6.81 2.73
CA GLY A 382 0.74 6.02 3.90
C GLY A 382 -0.13 6.34 5.12
N ALA A 383 -0.44 7.62 5.33
CA ALA A 383 -1.34 8.05 6.39
C ALA A 383 -2.77 7.52 6.18
N LEU A 384 -3.32 7.65 4.96
CA LEU A 384 -4.68 7.17 4.67
C LEU A 384 -4.77 5.65 4.68
N TRP A 385 -3.72 4.97 4.26
CA TRP A 385 -3.61 3.51 4.43
C TRP A 385 -3.67 3.14 5.91
N ALA A 386 -2.90 3.80 6.77
CA ALA A 386 -2.91 3.55 8.21
C ALA A 386 -4.26 3.86 8.85
N LEU A 387 -4.92 4.95 8.43
CA LEU A 387 -6.26 5.30 8.92
C LEU A 387 -7.30 4.23 8.53
N GLY A 388 -7.27 3.75 7.29
CA GLY A 388 -8.14 2.67 6.84
C GLY A 388 -7.85 1.36 7.57
N SER A 389 -6.58 1.04 7.81
CA SER A 389 -6.16 -0.13 8.59
C SER A 389 -6.56 -0.05 10.07
N PHE A 390 -6.80 1.14 10.60
CA PHE A 390 -7.39 1.32 11.94
C PHE A 390 -8.92 1.19 11.92
N VAL A 391 -9.57 1.87 10.97
CA VAL A 391 -11.04 1.93 10.90
C VAL A 391 -11.64 0.58 10.48
N GLY A 392 -11.01 -0.13 9.54
CA GLY A 392 -11.48 -1.42 9.01
C GLY A 392 -11.75 -2.45 10.11
N PRO A 393 -10.74 -2.84 10.89
CA PRO A 393 -10.91 -3.80 11.98
C PRO A 393 -11.82 -3.29 13.11
N THR A 394 -11.70 -2.01 13.46
CA THR A 394 -12.46 -1.42 14.57
C THR A 394 -13.96 -1.39 14.26
N LEU A 395 -14.30 -0.80 13.12
CA LEU A 395 -15.70 -0.75 12.69
C LEU A 395 -16.22 -2.13 12.29
N GLY A 396 -15.38 -2.91 11.61
CA GLY A 396 -15.72 -4.25 11.17
C GLY A 396 -15.97 -5.19 12.34
N GLY A 397 -15.13 -5.17 13.36
CA GLY A 397 -15.34 -5.97 14.59
C GLY A 397 -16.63 -5.59 15.32
N PHE A 398 -16.88 -4.27 15.47
CA PHE A 398 -18.12 -3.78 16.09
C PHE A 398 -19.37 -4.18 15.30
N LEU A 399 -19.36 -4.01 13.99
CA LEU A 399 -20.48 -4.39 13.13
C LEU A 399 -20.70 -5.91 13.13
N ASN A 400 -19.61 -6.68 13.08
CA ASN A 400 -19.68 -8.14 13.11
C ASN A 400 -20.31 -8.65 14.41
N GLU A 401 -20.00 -8.06 15.56
CA GLU A 401 -20.62 -8.41 16.85
C GLU A 401 -22.12 -8.11 16.88
N LYS A 402 -22.55 -7.00 16.27
CA LYS A 402 -23.94 -6.53 16.35
C LYS A 402 -24.84 -7.08 15.23
N LEU A 403 -24.31 -7.24 14.03
CA LEU A 403 -25.09 -7.52 12.82
C LEU A 403 -24.70 -8.84 12.12
N GLY A 404 -23.59 -9.46 12.56
CA GLY A 404 -23.01 -10.62 11.90
C GLY A 404 -22.14 -10.25 10.69
N PHE A 405 -21.40 -11.26 10.17
CA PHE A 405 -20.42 -11.09 9.12
C PHE A 405 -21.06 -10.62 7.79
N GLU A 406 -22.20 -11.20 7.44
CA GLU A 406 -22.89 -10.94 6.18
C GLU A 406 -23.28 -9.45 6.01
N TRP A 407 -23.86 -8.85 7.03
CA TRP A 407 -24.18 -7.42 7.04
C TRP A 407 -22.95 -6.53 7.13
N SER A 408 -21.98 -6.93 7.93
CA SER A 408 -20.73 -6.17 8.11
C SER A 408 -19.94 -6.10 6.80
N ALA A 409 -19.83 -7.21 6.08
CA ALA A 409 -19.21 -7.26 4.75
C ALA A 409 -19.98 -6.39 3.75
N ALA A 410 -21.31 -6.45 3.75
CA ALA A 410 -22.12 -5.61 2.85
C ALA A 410 -21.94 -4.11 3.13
N ILE A 411 -21.89 -3.69 4.39
CA ILE A 411 -21.63 -2.29 4.79
C ILE A 411 -20.22 -1.87 4.34
N GLN A 412 -19.22 -2.73 4.54
CA GLN A 412 -17.86 -2.47 4.07
C GLN A 412 -17.79 -2.32 2.55
N GLY A 413 -18.51 -3.17 1.80
CA GLY A 413 -18.71 -3.03 0.37
C GLY A 413 -19.40 -1.71 -0.02
N GLY A 414 -20.31 -1.20 0.81
CA GLY A 414 -20.95 0.10 0.65
C GLY A 414 -19.95 1.28 0.67
N PHE A 415 -18.91 1.22 1.51
CA PHE A 415 -17.86 2.26 1.51
C PHE A 415 -17.06 2.26 0.21
N THR A 416 -16.74 1.09 -0.34
CA THR A 416 -16.07 1.02 -1.65
C THR A 416 -16.98 1.44 -2.80
N LEU A 417 -18.29 1.18 -2.70
CA LEU A 417 -19.28 1.69 -3.65
C LEU A 417 -19.26 3.22 -3.68
N LEU A 418 -19.26 3.87 -2.52
CA LEU A 418 -19.19 5.34 -2.44
C LEU A 418 -17.91 5.89 -3.09
N SER A 419 -16.75 5.27 -2.85
CA SER A 419 -15.50 5.68 -3.50
C SER A 419 -15.53 5.45 -5.02
N GLY A 420 -16.11 4.34 -5.47
CA GLY A 420 -16.32 4.03 -6.89
C GLY A 420 -17.24 5.02 -7.58
N LEU A 421 -18.37 5.36 -6.94
CA LEU A 421 -19.32 6.37 -7.46
C LEU A 421 -18.66 7.76 -7.52
N ALA A 422 -17.93 8.17 -6.48
CA ALA A 422 -17.21 9.44 -6.47
C ALA A 422 -16.19 9.50 -7.62
N SER A 423 -15.45 8.41 -7.85
CA SER A 423 -14.52 8.29 -8.97
C SER A 423 -15.24 8.36 -10.32
N ALA A 424 -16.33 7.63 -10.49
CA ALA A 424 -17.11 7.63 -11.73
C ALA A 424 -17.70 9.02 -12.05
N ILE A 425 -18.27 9.70 -11.05
CA ILE A 425 -18.81 11.06 -11.20
C ILE A 425 -17.71 12.02 -11.61
N TYR A 426 -16.57 11.99 -10.93
CA TYR A 426 -15.45 12.89 -11.21
C TYR A 426 -14.90 12.70 -12.62
N TYR A 427 -14.58 11.47 -13.02
CA TYR A 427 -14.01 11.21 -14.35
C TYR A 427 -15.01 11.45 -15.47
N THR A 428 -16.30 11.27 -15.22
CA THR A 428 -17.35 11.66 -16.16
C THR A 428 -17.41 13.17 -16.32
N TYR A 429 -17.39 13.90 -15.22
CA TYR A 429 -17.36 15.37 -15.24
C TYR A 429 -16.11 15.90 -15.98
N GLU A 430 -14.92 15.34 -15.69
CA GLU A 430 -13.67 15.69 -16.37
C GLU A 430 -13.79 15.44 -17.89
N ALA A 431 -14.36 14.32 -18.30
CA ALA A 431 -14.54 13.97 -19.71
C ALA A 431 -15.48 14.95 -20.43
N ILE A 432 -16.56 15.39 -19.76
CA ILE A 432 -17.51 16.39 -20.30
C ILE A 432 -16.81 17.75 -20.46
N GLN A 433 -16.05 18.17 -19.45
CA GLN A 433 -15.30 19.43 -19.51
C GLN A 433 -14.27 19.43 -20.64
N ARG A 434 -13.50 18.35 -20.79
CA ARG A 434 -12.51 18.22 -21.89
C ARG A 434 -13.17 18.32 -23.26
N LYS A 435 -14.35 17.71 -23.46
CA LYS A 435 -15.12 17.84 -24.72
C LYS A 435 -15.61 19.27 -24.95
N ARG A 436 -15.97 20.00 -23.90
CA ARG A 436 -16.49 21.37 -24.00
C ARG A 436 -15.41 22.40 -24.37
N TYR A 437 -14.15 22.15 -23.94
CA TYR A 437 -13.00 23.02 -24.23
C TYR A 437 -12.19 22.60 -25.47
N GLN A 438 -12.54 21.53 -26.16
CA GLN A 438 -12.05 21.21 -27.52
C GLN A 438 -13.18 21.44 -28.51
N PRO A 439 -13.39 22.69 -29.02
CA PRO A 439 -14.30 22.90 -30.11
C PRO A 439 -13.65 22.36 -31.37
N PHE A 440 -14.31 21.41 -32.01
CA PHE A 440 -14.13 20.94 -33.39
C PHE A 440 -12.74 21.21 -34.02
N LYS A 441 -11.88 20.17 -34.03
CA LYS A 441 -10.85 20.01 -35.04
C LYS A 441 -11.32 19.00 -36.07
#